data_d5d37cee1f6165fd21286f687a20b323
#
_entry.id   d5d37cee1f6165fd21286f687a20b323
#
_cell.length_a   1.000
_cell.length_b   1.000
_cell.length_c   1.000
_cell.angle_alpha   90.00
_cell.angle_beta   90.00
_cell.angle_gamma   90.00
#
_symmetry.space_group_name_H-M   'P 1'
#
loop_
_entity.id
_entity.type
_entity.pdbx_description
1 polymer ?
#
loop_
_entity_poly.entity_id
_entity_poly.type
_entity_poly.pdbx_seq_one_letter_code
_entity_poly.pdbx_strand_id
1 'polypeptide(L)'
;TFLQQLSSMPGIDVETNPIRLYPYETLAANVLGYLNPIPAGVENSYRERGYDISKDLIGVAGIESAYESWLRGSKGVRTVEVDKNGRTVSELFALETYPGSNVKLTLDLDLQNVAERALADIIYEYSQVNTIHDVAGYEQNSSNATRGAVVVLEVDTGNVLAMASHPRYDPNIFAVPGRLTSDLYKEILAPDYRAFAEELIDKMDIRVPDSEQPYGPKRKAVPEDL
;
A
#
# COMPACT_ATOMS: atom_id res chain seq x y z
N THR A 1 31.11 18.95 -7.20
CA THR A 1 30.00 18.09 -6.76
C THR A 1 30.58 16.84 -6.08
N PHE A 2 29.87 16.25 -5.12
CA PHE A 2 30.32 15.07 -4.34
C PHE A 2 30.78 13.90 -5.25
N LEU A 3 30.06 13.64 -6.33
CA LEU A 3 30.41 12.61 -7.32
C LEU A 3 31.78 12.83 -8.00
N GLN A 4 32.24 14.05 -8.12
CA GLN A 4 33.57 14.36 -8.71
C GLN A 4 34.71 14.12 -7.74
N GLN A 5 34.44 14.02 -6.43
CA GLN A 5 35.43 13.77 -5.38
C GLN A 5 35.54 12.29 -5.00
N LEU A 6 34.63 11.45 -5.49
CA LEU A 6 34.60 10.01 -5.19
C LEU A 6 35.91 9.29 -5.51
N SER A 7 36.56 9.65 -6.60
CA SER A 7 37.85 9.07 -7.00
C SER A 7 38.98 9.31 -5.99
N SER A 8 38.82 10.30 -5.12
CA SER A 8 39.80 10.65 -4.07
C SER A 8 39.47 10.06 -2.69
N MET A 9 38.33 9.35 -2.54
CA MET A 9 37.84 8.80 -1.29
C MET A 9 37.93 7.24 -1.33
N PRO A 10 39.03 6.63 -0.86
CA PRO A 10 39.15 5.18 -0.86
C PRO A 10 38.13 4.55 0.11
N GLY A 11 37.48 3.48 -0.34
CA GLY A 11 36.49 2.74 0.46
C GLY A 11 35.06 3.29 0.40
N ILE A 12 34.81 4.31 -0.44
CA ILE A 12 33.46 4.81 -0.72
C ILE A 12 33.07 4.42 -2.15
N ASP A 13 31.96 3.76 -2.28
CA ASP A 13 31.31 3.48 -3.56
C ASP A 13 29.91 4.10 -3.58
N VAL A 14 29.41 4.47 -4.76
CA VAL A 14 28.08 5.05 -4.95
C VAL A 14 27.30 4.14 -5.89
N GLU A 15 26.29 3.53 -5.35
CA GLU A 15 25.34 2.71 -6.09
C GLU A 15 24.07 3.54 -6.38
N THR A 16 23.62 3.51 -7.63
CA THR A 16 22.37 4.15 -8.04
C THR A 16 21.26 3.10 -8.00
N ASN A 17 20.34 3.24 -7.08
CA ASN A 17 19.17 2.36 -7.00
C ASN A 17 17.93 3.09 -7.52
N PRO A 18 17.20 2.54 -8.50
CA PRO A 18 15.91 3.09 -8.90
C PRO A 18 14.89 2.93 -7.78
N ILE A 19 14.12 3.99 -7.55
CA ILE A 19 12.99 3.95 -6.61
C ILE A 19 11.69 4.14 -7.38
N ARG A 20 10.61 3.47 -6.90
CA ARG A 20 9.28 3.70 -7.43
C ARG A 20 8.76 5.04 -6.92
N LEU A 21 8.27 5.86 -7.84
CA LEU A 21 7.64 7.13 -7.51
C LEU A 21 6.20 7.14 -8.04
N TYR A 22 5.26 7.54 -7.19
CA TYR A 22 3.86 7.74 -7.53
C TYR A 22 3.59 9.24 -7.60
N PRO A 23 3.62 9.84 -8.80
CA PRO A 23 3.59 11.30 -8.96
C PRO A 23 2.27 11.95 -8.57
N TYR A 24 1.19 11.17 -8.53
CA TYR A 24 -0.13 11.64 -8.12
C TYR A 24 -0.48 11.28 -6.66
N GLU A 25 0.52 10.84 -5.88
CA GLU A 25 0.42 10.57 -4.45
C GLU A 25 -0.76 9.63 -4.12
N THR A 26 -1.81 10.15 -3.51
CA THR A 26 -2.96 9.36 -3.04
C THR A 26 -3.93 8.96 -4.15
N LEU A 27 -3.82 9.55 -5.36
CA LEU A 27 -4.77 9.30 -6.44
C LEU A 27 -4.62 7.87 -6.98
N ALA A 28 -5.72 7.15 -7.06
CA ALA A 28 -5.80 5.74 -7.46
C ALA A 28 -4.90 4.79 -6.63
N ALA A 29 -4.43 5.20 -5.44
CA ALA A 29 -3.50 4.43 -4.63
C ALA A 29 -3.99 3.02 -4.32
N ASN A 30 -5.27 2.85 -4.01
CA ASN A 30 -5.86 1.53 -3.72
C ASN A 30 -5.90 0.61 -4.95
N VAL A 31 -5.94 1.17 -6.17
CA VAL A 31 -5.88 0.41 -7.43
C VAL A 31 -4.44 0.09 -7.79
N LEU A 32 -3.56 1.09 -7.71
CA LEU A 32 -2.14 0.92 -8.04
C LEU A 32 -1.47 -0.04 -7.06
N GLY A 33 -1.79 0.08 -5.78
CA GLY A 33 -1.11 -0.66 -4.73
C GLY A 33 0.19 0.01 -4.31
N TYR A 34 1.05 -0.76 -3.67
CA TYR A 34 2.33 -0.26 -3.16
C TYR A 34 3.40 -1.36 -3.15
N LEU A 35 4.65 -0.93 -3.05
CA LEU A 35 5.81 -1.80 -2.89
C LEU A 35 6.21 -1.87 -1.42
N ASN A 36 6.72 -3.04 -0.99
CA ASN A 36 7.24 -3.23 0.35
C ASN A 36 8.45 -4.18 0.32
N PRO A 37 9.35 -4.15 1.31
CA PRO A 37 10.36 -5.19 1.49
C PRO A 37 9.75 -6.59 1.57
N ILE A 38 10.53 -7.59 1.16
CA ILE A 38 10.09 -8.98 1.19
C ILE A 38 9.86 -9.41 2.64
N PRO A 39 8.64 -9.90 3.00
CA PRO A 39 8.34 -10.27 4.37
C PRO A 39 9.14 -11.48 4.85
N ALA A 40 9.43 -11.52 6.16
CA ALA A 40 10.01 -12.69 6.79
C ALA A 40 9.12 -13.92 6.62
N GLY A 41 9.75 -15.07 6.34
CA GLY A 41 9.05 -16.35 6.17
C GLY A 41 8.78 -16.74 4.70
N VAL A 42 8.85 -15.81 3.75
CA VAL A 42 8.69 -16.10 2.30
C VAL A 42 9.97 -15.87 1.49
N GLU A 43 11.06 -15.53 2.15
CA GLU A 43 12.33 -15.12 1.53
C GLU A 43 12.87 -16.19 0.55
N ASN A 44 12.77 -17.48 0.89
CA ASN A 44 13.29 -18.57 0.05
C ASN A 44 12.60 -18.62 -1.30
N SER A 45 11.29 -18.47 -1.35
CA SER A 45 10.51 -18.44 -2.58
C SER A 45 10.90 -17.26 -3.48
N TYR A 46 11.19 -16.10 -2.89
CA TYR A 46 11.63 -14.92 -3.64
C TYR A 46 13.07 -15.05 -4.10
N ARG A 47 13.97 -15.66 -3.28
CA ARG A 47 15.35 -15.94 -3.66
C ARG A 47 15.43 -16.88 -4.87
N GLU A 48 14.61 -17.93 -4.90
CA GLU A 48 14.51 -18.85 -6.05
C GLU A 48 14.05 -18.14 -7.33
N ARG A 49 13.24 -17.08 -7.21
CA ARG A 49 12.83 -16.24 -8.32
C ARG A 49 13.84 -15.13 -8.67
N GLY A 50 15.03 -15.14 -8.06
CA GLY A 50 16.12 -14.20 -8.34
C GLY A 50 15.96 -12.82 -7.69
N TYR A 51 15.27 -12.74 -6.54
CA TYR A 51 15.21 -11.52 -5.76
C TYR A 51 16.37 -11.42 -4.78
N ASP A 52 16.86 -10.21 -4.59
CA ASP A 52 17.75 -9.86 -3.48
C ASP A 52 16.89 -9.48 -2.28
N ILE A 53 16.89 -10.37 -1.28
CA ILE A 53 16.02 -10.24 -0.09
C ILE A 53 16.30 -8.95 0.71
N SER A 54 17.54 -8.45 0.62
CA SER A 54 17.96 -7.28 1.39
C SER A 54 17.71 -5.94 0.70
N LYS A 55 17.51 -5.95 -0.63
CA LYS A 55 17.44 -4.72 -1.42
C LYS A 55 16.15 -4.57 -2.22
N ASP A 56 15.53 -5.69 -2.62
CA ASP A 56 14.38 -5.65 -3.51
C ASP A 56 13.09 -5.35 -2.76
N LEU A 57 12.24 -4.58 -3.42
CA LEU A 57 10.85 -4.38 -3.06
C LEU A 57 9.96 -5.25 -3.93
N ILE A 58 8.84 -5.68 -3.38
CA ILE A 58 7.82 -6.46 -4.08
C ILE A 58 6.48 -5.72 -4.08
N GLY A 59 5.67 -5.95 -5.10
CA GLY A 59 4.29 -5.49 -5.15
C GLY A 59 3.43 -6.25 -4.14
N VAL A 60 2.83 -5.54 -3.18
CA VAL A 60 2.02 -6.16 -2.11
C VAL A 60 0.54 -6.15 -2.46
N ALA A 61 0.07 -5.11 -3.14
CA ALA A 61 -1.35 -4.93 -3.46
C ALA A 61 -1.54 -4.37 -4.86
N GLY A 62 -2.77 -4.40 -5.35
CA GLY A 62 -3.21 -3.76 -6.58
C GLY A 62 -2.44 -4.19 -7.82
N ILE A 63 -2.26 -3.26 -8.74
CA ILE A 63 -1.54 -3.45 -10.00
C ILE A 63 -0.07 -3.80 -9.78
N GLU A 64 0.59 -3.20 -8.77
CA GLU A 64 1.99 -3.51 -8.45
C GLU A 64 2.17 -5.00 -8.13
N SER A 65 1.23 -5.60 -7.40
CA SER A 65 1.26 -7.04 -7.09
C SER A 65 0.84 -7.90 -8.29
N ALA A 66 -0.24 -7.54 -8.96
CA ALA A 66 -0.81 -8.35 -10.04
C ALA A 66 0.11 -8.42 -11.28
N TYR A 67 0.84 -7.35 -11.55
CA TYR A 67 1.73 -7.21 -12.71
C TYR A 67 3.21 -7.11 -12.32
N GLU A 68 3.59 -7.55 -11.12
CA GLU A 68 4.96 -7.45 -10.63
C GLU A 68 5.98 -8.04 -11.59
N SER A 69 5.73 -9.23 -12.14
CA SER A 69 6.63 -9.90 -13.08
C SER A 69 6.87 -9.11 -14.38
N TRP A 70 5.91 -8.28 -14.77
CA TRP A 70 6.01 -7.41 -15.95
C TRP A 70 6.67 -6.07 -15.63
N LEU A 71 6.38 -5.54 -14.44
CA LEU A 71 6.85 -4.22 -14.00
C LEU A 71 8.30 -4.25 -13.51
N ARG A 72 8.75 -5.40 -12.97
CA ARG A 72 10.06 -5.54 -12.33
C ARG A 72 11.24 -5.40 -13.29
N GLY A 73 11.13 -5.89 -14.54
CA GLY A 73 12.26 -5.99 -15.45
C GLY A 73 13.27 -7.10 -15.06
N SER A 74 14.45 -7.04 -15.64
CA SER A 74 15.54 -8.00 -15.41
C SER A 74 16.78 -7.28 -14.90
N LYS A 75 17.37 -7.83 -13.84
CA LYS A 75 18.62 -7.31 -13.27
C LYS A 75 19.79 -7.63 -14.18
N GLY A 76 20.72 -6.69 -14.30
CA GLY A 76 22.04 -6.93 -14.84
C GLY A 76 22.96 -7.56 -13.80
N VAL A 77 24.03 -8.18 -14.28
CA VAL A 77 25.09 -8.72 -13.44
C VAL A 77 26.42 -8.27 -14.03
N ARG A 78 27.29 -7.73 -13.20
CA ARG A 78 28.65 -7.36 -13.61
C ARG A 78 29.66 -8.07 -12.72
N THR A 79 30.53 -8.86 -13.34
CA THR A 79 31.64 -9.51 -12.66
C THR A 79 32.91 -8.73 -12.95
N VAL A 80 33.55 -8.24 -11.91
CA VAL A 80 34.74 -7.42 -12.00
C VAL A 80 35.88 -8.08 -11.24
N GLU A 81 37.09 -7.93 -11.77
CA GLU A 81 38.34 -8.25 -11.08
C GLU A 81 38.76 -7.03 -10.25
N VAL A 82 39.10 -7.26 -8.98
CA VAL A 82 39.53 -6.18 -8.08
C VAL A 82 40.97 -6.41 -7.61
N ASP A 83 41.70 -5.32 -7.40
CA ASP A 83 43.02 -5.34 -6.79
C ASP A 83 42.94 -5.57 -5.26
N LYS A 84 44.09 -5.70 -4.61
CA LYS A 84 44.20 -5.88 -3.15
C LYS A 84 43.57 -4.71 -2.33
N ASN A 85 43.28 -3.59 -2.96
CA ASN A 85 42.67 -2.42 -2.34
C ASN A 85 41.17 -2.31 -2.68
N GLY A 86 40.59 -3.33 -3.35
CA GLY A 86 39.17 -3.33 -3.74
C GLY A 86 38.85 -2.49 -4.98
N ARG A 87 39.88 -2.04 -5.74
CA ARG A 87 39.67 -1.25 -6.95
C ARG A 87 39.43 -2.17 -8.15
N THR A 88 38.42 -1.88 -8.95
CA THR A 88 38.14 -2.61 -10.19
C THR A 88 39.31 -2.44 -11.15
N VAL A 89 39.94 -3.55 -11.55
CA VAL A 89 41.04 -3.62 -12.49
C VAL A 89 40.54 -3.95 -13.90
N SER A 90 39.64 -4.91 -13.99
CA SER A 90 39.06 -5.34 -15.26
C SER A 90 37.59 -5.78 -15.06
N GLU A 91 36.80 -5.68 -16.11
CA GLU A 91 35.46 -6.23 -16.20
C GLU A 91 35.53 -7.56 -16.95
N LEU A 92 35.18 -8.65 -16.28
CA LEU A 92 35.25 -10.01 -16.83
C LEU A 92 33.97 -10.39 -17.58
N PHE A 93 32.82 -9.91 -17.09
CA PHE A 93 31.51 -10.21 -17.65
C PHE A 93 30.53 -9.14 -17.26
N ALA A 94 29.65 -8.75 -18.20
CA ALA A 94 28.51 -7.86 -17.96
C ALA A 94 27.26 -8.44 -18.64
N LEU A 95 26.18 -8.53 -17.88
CA LEU A 95 24.83 -8.74 -18.39
C LEU A 95 24.07 -7.42 -18.22
N GLU A 96 23.48 -6.92 -19.29
CA GLU A 96 22.73 -5.67 -19.26
C GLU A 96 21.43 -5.79 -18.47
N THR A 97 21.01 -4.67 -17.90
CA THR A 97 19.70 -4.54 -17.26
C THR A 97 18.64 -4.28 -18.31
N TYR A 98 17.48 -4.92 -18.17
CA TYR A 98 16.31 -4.61 -18.98
C TYR A 98 15.21 -4.02 -18.10
N PRO A 99 14.67 -2.83 -18.46
CA PRO A 99 13.57 -2.23 -17.72
C PRO A 99 12.31 -3.10 -17.82
N GLY A 100 11.42 -2.97 -16.84
CA GLY A 100 10.12 -3.61 -16.88
C GLY A 100 9.23 -3.04 -17.98
N SER A 101 8.17 -3.75 -18.27
CA SER A 101 7.16 -3.35 -19.24
C SER A 101 6.25 -2.26 -18.68
N ASN A 102 5.70 -1.44 -19.56
CA ASN A 102 4.66 -0.47 -19.20
C ASN A 102 3.30 -1.16 -19.13
N VAL A 103 2.53 -0.85 -18.08
CA VAL A 103 1.12 -1.26 -17.96
C VAL A 103 0.26 -0.03 -18.14
N LYS A 104 -0.62 -0.05 -19.14
CA LYS A 104 -1.60 1.01 -19.40
C LYS A 104 -2.94 0.59 -18.82
N LEU A 105 -3.48 1.40 -17.93
CA LEU A 105 -4.80 1.21 -17.34
C LEU A 105 -5.86 1.93 -18.17
N THR A 106 -7.11 1.50 -18.02
CA THR A 106 -8.30 2.13 -18.63
C THR A 106 -8.82 3.30 -17.79
N LEU A 107 -8.22 3.55 -16.62
CA LEU A 107 -8.63 4.63 -15.73
C LEU A 107 -8.44 5.99 -16.43
N ASP A 108 -9.49 6.81 -16.35
CA ASP A 108 -9.43 8.23 -16.68
C ASP A 108 -9.04 9.01 -15.43
N LEU A 109 -7.96 9.79 -15.52
CA LEU A 109 -7.36 10.47 -14.38
C LEU A 109 -8.29 11.53 -13.77
N ASP A 110 -9.00 12.29 -14.63
CA ASP A 110 -9.90 13.34 -14.18
C ASP A 110 -11.14 12.74 -13.52
N LEU A 111 -11.69 11.70 -14.12
CA LEU A 111 -12.85 10.99 -13.57
C LEU A 111 -12.50 10.30 -12.24
N GLN A 112 -11.33 9.69 -12.14
CA GLN A 112 -10.82 9.10 -10.90
C GLN A 112 -10.74 10.14 -9.78
N ASN A 113 -10.19 11.32 -10.08
CA ASN A 113 -10.07 12.41 -9.11
C ASN A 113 -11.44 12.93 -8.65
N VAL A 114 -12.40 13.07 -9.58
CA VAL A 114 -13.77 13.46 -9.24
C VAL A 114 -14.44 12.40 -8.37
N ALA A 115 -14.32 11.12 -8.73
CA ALA A 115 -14.90 10.01 -7.97
C ALA A 115 -14.34 9.94 -6.54
N GLU A 116 -13.02 10.09 -6.37
CA GLU A 116 -12.38 10.07 -5.05
C GLU A 116 -12.78 11.24 -4.17
N ARG A 117 -12.90 12.45 -4.73
CA ARG A 117 -13.36 13.62 -3.99
C ARG A 117 -14.83 13.48 -3.58
N ALA A 118 -15.70 13.13 -4.54
CA ALA A 118 -17.11 12.95 -4.24
C ALA A 118 -17.35 11.88 -3.17
N LEU A 119 -16.59 10.77 -3.22
CA LEU A 119 -16.67 9.73 -2.21
C LEU A 119 -16.25 10.25 -0.81
N ALA A 120 -15.15 10.99 -0.74
CA ALA A 120 -14.67 11.55 0.52
C ALA A 120 -15.66 12.56 1.11
N ASP A 121 -16.22 13.43 0.26
CA ASP A 121 -17.20 14.46 0.66
C ASP A 121 -18.49 13.82 1.20
N ILE A 122 -19.01 12.79 0.53
CA ILE A 122 -20.21 12.06 0.97
C ILE A 122 -19.96 11.33 2.29
N ILE A 123 -18.80 10.65 2.44
CA ILE A 123 -18.45 9.97 3.70
C ILE A 123 -18.36 10.99 4.83
N TYR A 124 -17.71 12.13 4.59
CA TYR A 124 -17.62 13.20 5.58
C TYR A 124 -19.01 13.73 5.96
N GLU A 125 -19.86 14.03 4.98
CA GLU A 125 -21.23 14.51 5.21
C GLU A 125 -22.03 13.51 6.04
N TYR A 126 -22.00 12.23 5.68
CA TYR A 126 -22.72 11.18 6.40
C TYR A 126 -22.19 10.94 7.81
N SER A 127 -20.90 11.10 8.04
CA SER A 127 -20.31 10.99 9.38
C SER A 127 -20.76 12.09 10.34
N GLN A 128 -21.23 13.23 9.82
CA GLN A 128 -21.71 14.36 10.62
C GLN A 128 -23.19 14.22 11.04
N VAL A 129 -23.93 13.28 10.44
CA VAL A 129 -25.33 13.01 10.78
C VAL A 129 -25.44 11.67 11.50
N ASN A 130 -26.33 11.59 12.49
CA ASN A 130 -26.51 10.35 13.26
C ASN A 130 -27.39 9.34 12.54
N THR A 131 -28.28 9.81 11.66
CA THR A 131 -29.28 8.98 11.00
C THR A 131 -29.48 9.46 9.57
N ILE A 132 -29.47 8.51 8.63
CA ILE A 132 -29.87 8.71 7.24
C ILE A 132 -31.06 7.80 6.93
N HIS A 133 -31.86 8.17 5.93
CA HIS A 133 -32.92 7.33 5.39
C HIS A 133 -32.44 6.67 4.10
N ASP A 134 -32.62 5.36 4.00
CA ASP A 134 -32.37 4.65 2.76
C ASP A 134 -33.47 4.91 1.71
N VAL A 135 -33.33 4.32 0.52
CA VAL A 135 -34.28 4.47 -0.60
C VAL A 135 -35.69 3.99 -0.24
N ALA A 136 -35.81 3.07 0.71
CA ALA A 136 -37.08 2.54 1.22
C ALA A 136 -37.62 3.33 2.43
N GLY A 137 -36.88 4.35 2.89
CA GLY A 137 -37.26 5.20 4.02
C GLY A 137 -36.92 4.64 5.40
N TYR A 138 -36.14 3.55 5.48
CA TYR A 138 -35.67 3.01 6.75
C TYR A 138 -34.52 3.86 7.30
N GLU A 139 -34.57 4.12 8.61
CA GLU A 139 -33.50 4.83 9.32
C GLU A 139 -32.25 3.96 9.43
N GLN A 140 -31.10 4.52 9.04
CA GLN A 140 -29.78 3.90 9.15
C GLN A 140 -28.88 4.79 10.00
N ASN A 141 -28.14 4.20 10.94
CA ASN A 141 -27.13 4.95 11.71
C ASN A 141 -25.90 5.18 10.82
N SER A 142 -25.58 6.44 10.57
CA SER A 142 -24.47 6.86 9.71
C SER A 142 -23.27 7.43 10.47
N SER A 143 -23.34 7.54 11.80
CA SER A 143 -22.26 8.13 12.61
C SER A 143 -20.91 7.42 12.49
N ASN A 144 -20.89 6.20 11.96
CA ASN A 144 -19.69 5.38 11.71
C ASN A 144 -19.38 5.23 10.20
N ALA A 145 -19.93 6.07 9.34
CA ALA A 145 -19.60 6.09 7.92
C ALA A 145 -18.17 6.59 7.73
N THR A 146 -17.20 5.66 7.67
CA THR A 146 -15.77 5.96 7.53
C THR A 146 -15.15 5.35 6.27
N ARG A 147 -15.88 4.49 5.58
CA ARG A 147 -15.38 3.73 4.43
C ARG A 147 -16.41 3.71 3.31
N GLY A 148 -15.89 3.65 2.09
CA GLY A 148 -16.74 3.52 0.91
C GLY A 148 -15.94 3.20 -0.35
N ALA A 149 -16.65 2.84 -1.40
CA ALA A 149 -16.07 2.60 -2.72
C ALA A 149 -17.01 3.07 -3.83
N VAL A 150 -16.43 3.50 -4.94
CA VAL A 150 -17.13 3.87 -6.17
C VAL A 150 -16.42 3.22 -7.35
N VAL A 151 -17.19 2.61 -8.26
CA VAL A 151 -16.67 2.07 -9.52
C VAL A 151 -17.47 2.67 -10.67
N VAL A 152 -16.77 3.16 -11.69
CA VAL A 152 -17.35 3.71 -12.91
C VAL A 152 -16.93 2.84 -14.09
N LEU A 153 -17.91 2.28 -14.78
CA LEU A 153 -17.72 1.41 -15.93
C LEU A 153 -18.25 2.07 -17.20
N GLU A 154 -17.51 1.93 -18.29
CA GLU A 154 -18.01 2.26 -19.63
C GLU A 154 -18.93 1.14 -20.11
N VAL A 155 -20.17 1.46 -20.40
CA VAL A 155 -21.22 0.46 -20.69
C VAL A 155 -20.92 -0.33 -21.96
N ASP A 156 -20.40 0.33 -22.98
CA ASP A 156 -20.20 -0.28 -24.31
C ASP A 156 -19.00 -1.22 -24.36
N THR A 157 -17.94 -0.92 -23.59
CA THR A 157 -16.67 -1.66 -23.64
C THR A 157 -16.42 -2.52 -22.40
N GLY A 158 -17.06 -2.20 -21.28
CA GLY A 158 -16.79 -2.80 -19.97
C GLY A 158 -15.51 -2.28 -19.31
N ASN A 159 -14.86 -1.24 -19.87
CA ASN A 159 -13.68 -0.65 -19.28
C ASN A 159 -13.99 -0.01 -17.93
N VAL A 160 -13.10 -0.20 -16.95
CA VAL A 160 -13.15 0.52 -15.69
C VAL A 160 -12.52 1.89 -15.91
N LEU A 161 -13.33 2.94 -15.83
CA LEU A 161 -12.90 4.34 -16.01
C LEU A 161 -12.48 5.00 -14.70
N ALA A 162 -13.10 4.62 -13.58
CA ALA A 162 -12.68 5.01 -12.26
C ALA A 162 -12.98 3.91 -11.24
N MET A 163 -12.10 3.78 -10.25
CA MET A 163 -12.26 2.87 -9.12
C MET A 163 -11.69 3.55 -7.87
N ALA A 164 -12.55 4.15 -7.09
CA ALA A 164 -12.21 4.93 -5.90
C ALA A 164 -12.54 4.13 -4.63
N SER A 165 -11.69 4.24 -3.64
CA SER A 165 -11.91 3.71 -2.29
C SER A 165 -11.50 4.75 -1.24
N HIS A 166 -12.21 4.77 -0.12
CA HIS A 166 -11.90 5.60 1.02
C HIS A 166 -11.78 4.72 2.27
N PRO A 167 -10.80 4.91 3.17
CA PRO A 167 -9.74 5.92 3.15
C PRO A 167 -8.66 5.66 2.10
N ARG A 168 -7.91 6.71 1.78
CA ARG A 168 -6.78 6.70 0.85
C ARG A 168 -5.46 6.75 1.61
N TYR A 169 -4.38 6.34 0.97
CA TYR A 169 -3.02 6.44 1.48
C TYR A 169 -2.06 6.92 0.38
N ASP A 170 -0.88 7.41 0.75
CA ASP A 170 0.19 7.73 -0.22
C ASP A 170 1.13 6.53 -0.35
N PRO A 171 1.17 5.83 -1.50
CA PRO A 171 2.05 4.68 -1.71
C PRO A 171 3.55 5.04 -1.68
N ASN A 172 3.92 6.31 -1.84
CA ASN A 172 5.29 6.76 -1.68
C ASN A 172 5.82 6.59 -0.25
N ILE A 173 4.95 6.49 0.74
CA ILE A 173 5.33 6.22 2.14
C ILE A 173 6.11 4.90 2.24
N PHE A 174 5.72 3.90 1.47
CA PHE A 174 6.32 2.57 1.47
C PHE A 174 7.50 2.46 0.50
N ALA A 175 7.40 3.10 -0.66
CA ALA A 175 8.36 2.97 -1.75
C ALA A 175 9.63 3.82 -1.57
N VAL A 176 9.52 4.96 -0.88
CA VAL A 176 10.64 5.90 -0.70
C VAL A 176 11.32 5.65 0.65
N PRO A 177 12.62 5.25 0.67
CA PRO A 177 13.32 5.00 1.92
C PRO A 177 13.25 6.18 2.89
N GLY A 178 12.98 5.88 4.17
CA GLY A 178 12.92 6.86 5.26
C GLY A 178 11.60 7.64 5.37
N ARG A 179 10.63 7.45 4.48
CA ARG A 179 9.29 8.04 4.64
C ARG A 179 8.43 7.28 5.65
N LEU A 180 8.55 5.96 5.71
CA LEU A 180 7.84 5.14 6.70
C LEU A 180 8.55 5.25 8.05
N THR A 181 8.10 6.14 8.92
CA THR A 181 8.58 6.26 10.30
C THR A 181 7.93 5.20 11.20
N SER A 182 8.55 4.93 12.37
CA SER A 182 8.00 3.97 13.34
C SER A 182 6.60 4.36 13.83
N ASP A 183 6.32 5.66 13.96
CA ASP A 183 5.01 6.14 14.41
C ASP A 183 3.96 5.96 13.30
N LEU A 184 4.31 6.32 12.07
CA LEU A 184 3.45 6.13 10.90
C LEU A 184 3.20 4.63 10.62
N TYR A 185 4.21 3.77 10.85
CA TYR A 185 4.04 2.32 10.76
C TYR A 185 2.99 1.80 11.75
N LYS A 186 3.03 2.25 12.99
CA LYS A 186 2.04 1.88 14.02
C LYS A 186 0.64 2.38 13.65
N GLU A 187 0.53 3.59 13.16
CA GLU A 187 -0.75 4.19 12.79
C GLU A 187 -1.40 3.46 11.60
N ILE A 188 -0.63 3.11 10.57
CA ILE A 188 -1.17 2.57 9.30
C ILE A 188 -1.23 1.05 9.31
N LEU A 189 -0.17 0.36 9.77
CA LEU A 189 -0.01 -1.09 9.60
C LEU A 189 -0.21 -1.89 10.89
N ALA A 190 -0.11 -1.25 12.04
CA ALA A 190 -0.29 -1.88 13.34
C ALA A 190 -1.17 -1.01 14.25
N PRO A 191 -2.38 -0.62 13.81
CA PRO A 191 -3.28 0.17 14.65
C PRO A 191 -3.65 -0.63 15.91
N ASP A 192 -3.89 0.09 16.99
CA ASP A 192 -4.38 -0.51 18.23
C ASP A 192 -5.85 -0.91 18.06
N TYR A 193 -6.08 -2.09 17.51
CA TYR A 193 -7.42 -2.64 17.31
C TYR A 193 -8.17 -2.84 18.62
N ARG A 194 -7.46 -3.03 19.76
CA ARG A 194 -8.08 -3.18 21.06
C ARG A 194 -8.70 -1.88 21.52
N ALA A 195 -7.96 -0.77 21.47
CA ALA A 195 -8.49 0.55 21.80
C ALA A 195 -9.65 0.94 20.88
N PHE A 196 -9.54 0.65 19.59
CA PHE A 196 -10.63 0.86 18.64
C PHE A 196 -11.88 0.03 18.98
N ALA A 197 -11.70 -1.25 19.33
CA ALA A 197 -12.81 -2.12 19.71
C ALA A 197 -13.47 -1.65 21.02
N GLU A 198 -12.71 -1.21 22.01
CA GLU A 198 -13.21 -0.64 23.27
C GLU A 198 -14.06 0.63 22.99
N GLU A 199 -13.56 1.54 22.16
CA GLU A 199 -14.32 2.74 21.75
C GLU A 199 -15.63 2.36 21.04
N LEU A 200 -15.58 1.39 20.13
CA LEU A 200 -16.76 0.95 19.39
C LEU A 200 -17.81 0.29 20.30
N ILE A 201 -17.38 -0.55 21.23
CA ILE A 201 -18.25 -1.19 22.22
C ILE A 201 -18.95 -0.16 23.09
N ASP A 202 -18.21 0.86 23.52
CA ASP A 202 -18.76 1.95 24.34
C ASP A 202 -19.75 2.81 23.57
N LYS A 203 -19.39 3.21 22.35
CA LYS A 203 -20.20 4.07 21.51
C LYS A 203 -21.50 3.42 21.04
N MET A 204 -21.46 2.10 20.76
CA MET A 204 -22.61 1.34 20.24
C MET A 204 -23.36 0.53 21.30
N ASP A 205 -22.92 0.55 22.56
CA ASP A 205 -23.44 -0.30 23.67
C ASP A 205 -23.59 -1.78 23.24
N ILE A 206 -22.51 -2.31 22.61
CA ILE A 206 -22.54 -3.69 22.12
C ILE A 206 -22.66 -4.67 23.29
N ARG A 207 -23.68 -5.54 23.23
CA ARG A 207 -23.96 -6.51 24.27
C ARG A 207 -24.01 -7.93 23.70
N VAL A 208 -23.33 -8.83 24.36
CA VAL A 208 -23.25 -10.25 23.98
C VAL A 208 -23.90 -11.15 25.05
N PRO A 209 -24.38 -12.34 24.68
CA PRO A 209 -24.82 -13.31 25.67
C PRO A 209 -23.70 -13.65 26.65
N ASP A 210 -24.02 -13.78 27.91
CA ASP A 210 -23.06 -14.30 28.91
C ASP A 210 -22.84 -15.80 28.66
N SER A 211 -21.57 -16.20 28.55
CA SER A 211 -21.22 -17.62 28.33
C SER A 211 -21.66 -18.53 29.50
N GLU A 212 -21.74 -17.98 30.71
CA GLU A 212 -22.21 -18.71 31.91
C GLU A 212 -23.73 -18.68 32.05
N GLN A 213 -24.39 -17.69 31.42
CA GLN A 213 -25.85 -17.53 31.45
C GLN A 213 -26.42 -17.21 30.07
N PRO A 214 -26.41 -18.14 29.10
CA PRO A 214 -26.74 -17.85 27.70
C PRO A 214 -28.20 -17.38 27.49
N TYR A 215 -29.09 -17.60 28.44
CA TYR A 215 -30.47 -17.11 28.42
C TYR A 215 -30.74 -15.99 29.42
N GLY A 216 -29.69 -15.48 30.09
CA GLY A 216 -29.74 -14.40 31.05
C GLY A 216 -29.63 -13.02 30.39
N PRO A 217 -29.51 -11.94 31.21
CA PRO A 217 -29.26 -10.61 30.70
C PRO A 217 -27.91 -10.57 29.99
N LYS A 218 -27.88 -9.91 28.81
CA LYS A 218 -26.66 -9.75 28.04
C LYS A 218 -25.67 -8.85 28.80
N ARG A 219 -24.40 -9.29 28.87
CA ARG A 219 -23.29 -8.46 29.36
C ARG A 219 -22.80 -7.49 28.29
N LYS A 220 -22.13 -6.42 28.69
CA LYS A 220 -21.41 -5.57 27.76
C LYS A 220 -20.28 -6.36 27.11
N ALA A 221 -20.09 -6.21 25.80
CA ALA A 221 -19.00 -6.85 25.09
C ALA A 221 -17.64 -6.38 25.61
N VAL A 222 -16.61 -7.19 25.40
CA VAL A 222 -15.19 -6.81 25.56
C VAL A 222 -14.49 -7.00 24.20
N PRO A 223 -13.31 -6.42 23.99
CA PRO A 223 -12.62 -6.49 22.68
C PRO A 223 -12.45 -7.91 22.14
N GLU A 224 -12.32 -8.90 23.01
CA GLU A 224 -12.15 -10.31 22.65
C GLU A 224 -13.44 -10.96 22.12
N ASP A 225 -14.59 -10.29 22.24
CA ASP A 225 -15.88 -10.77 21.72
C ASP A 225 -16.13 -10.31 20.26
N LEU A 226 -15.31 -9.40 19.71
CA LEU A 226 -15.39 -8.86 18.37
C LEU A 226 -14.36 -9.48 17.43
#